data_a4b5b136a85daa8d7e8b4622355c9545
#
_entry.id   a4b5b136a85daa8d7e8b4622355c9545
#
_cell.length_a   1.000
_cell.length_b   1.000
_cell.length_c   1.000
_cell.angle_alpha   90.00
_cell.angle_beta   90.00
_cell.angle_gamma   90.00
#
_symmetry.space_group_name_H-M   'P 1'
#
loop_
_entity.id
_entity.type
_entity.pdbx_description
1 polymer ?
#
loop_
_entity_poly.entity_id
_entity_poly.type
_entity_poly.pdbx_seq_one_letter_code
_entity_poly.pdbx_strand_id
1 'polypeptide(L)'
;MHDVPKLVLVDDDELYREALSADLADRGFAVSCFANAPSFLEAMDNGIVVHVALLDWVMPGMSGFELLGALRERGIRLPVVFLTGFSMVERELRALDRGAVDFIDKARGAEVLARRLRVIIEAQRGRRATPVADAMPEAEQHGDLTLHPATARASWRQSDAHLTITEYKMVALLVSRKGEPQTYRALYDAAHYAGFIAGSDERGHHTNVRSLVKRIRKKFTAIDSGFSEIENVAHVGYLWRNPRQ
;
A
#
# COMPACT_ATOMS: atom_id res chain seq x y z
N MET A 1 -22.06 14.97 8.58
CA MET A 1 -22.39 13.66 8.00
C MET A 1 -21.10 13.09 7.43
N HIS A 2 -20.59 11.98 7.99
CA HIS A 2 -19.42 11.33 7.41
C HIS A 2 -19.88 10.64 6.11
N ASP A 3 -19.28 11.05 5.00
CA ASP A 3 -19.52 10.44 3.70
C ASP A 3 -19.08 8.97 3.75
N VAL A 4 -19.99 8.05 3.43
CA VAL A 4 -19.74 6.60 3.43
C VAL A 4 -18.65 6.29 2.40
N PRO A 5 -17.55 5.61 2.79
CA PRO A 5 -16.48 5.28 1.86
C PRO A 5 -16.98 4.40 0.72
N LYS A 6 -16.75 4.83 -0.54
CA LYS A 6 -17.17 4.13 -1.75
C LYS A 6 -16.03 3.29 -2.30
N LEU A 7 -16.25 2.00 -2.43
CA LEU A 7 -15.30 1.03 -2.97
C LEU A 7 -15.80 0.46 -4.30
N VAL A 8 -14.86 0.06 -5.11
CA VAL A 8 -15.13 -0.82 -6.26
C VAL A 8 -14.45 -2.16 -6.00
N LEU A 9 -15.14 -3.24 -6.30
CA LEU A 9 -14.63 -4.61 -6.30
C LEU A 9 -14.76 -5.17 -7.72
N VAL A 10 -13.62 -5.50 -8.32
CA VAL A 10 -13.55 -6.13 -9.65
C VAL A 10 -12.94 -7.52 -9.49
N ASP A 11 -13.73 -8.54 -9.73
CA ASP A 11 -13.35 -9.95 -9.56
C ASP A 11 -14.27 -10.79 -10.43
N ASP A 12 -13.80 -11.82 -11.09
CA ASP A 12 -14.65 -12.66 -11.96
C ASP A 12 -15.41 -13.74 -11.18
N ASP A 13 -15.00 -14.05 -9.95
CA ASP A 13 -15.69 -14.97 -9.05
C ASP A 13 -16.93 -14.30 -8.42
N GLU A 14 -18.11 -14.68 -8.87
CA GLU A 14 -19.40 -14.12 -8.42
C GLU A 14 -19.64 -14.37 -6.93
N LEU A 15 -19.39 -15.58 -6.46
CA LEU A 15 -19.61 -15.95 -5.05
C LEU A 15 -18.69 -15.17 -4.12
N TYR A 16 -17.44 -15.01 -4.53
CA TYR A 16 -16.48 -14.21 -3.76
C TYR A 16 -16.87 -12.72 -3.75
N ARG A 17 -17.31 -12.17 -4.89
CA ARG A 17 -17.78 -10.78 -4.97
C ARG A 17 -18.96 -10.53 -4.04
N GLU A 18 -19.97 -11.42 -4.07
CA GLU A 18 -21.15 -11.29 -3.21
C GLU A 18 -20.80 -11.36 -1.73
N ALA A 19 -20.04 -12.37 -1.33
CA ALA A 19 -19.63 -12.55 0.06
C ALA A 19 -18.79 -11.38 0.59
N LEU A 20 -17.78 -10.95 -0.18
CA LEU A 20 -16.90 -9.86 0.24
C LEU A 20 -17.65 -8.51 0.25
N SER A 21 -18.52 -8.28 -0.72
CA SER A 21 -19.33 -7.06 -0.79
C SER A 21 -20.27 -6.93 0.43
N ALA A 22 -20.95 -8.01 0.81
CA ALA A 22 -21.78 -8.05 2.02
C ALA A 22 -20.96 -7.80 3.28
N ASP A 23 -19.84 -8.48 3.44
CA ASP A 23 -18.94 -8.33 4.57
C ASP A 23 -18.39 -6.90 4.72
N LEU A 24 -18.06 -6.24 3.60
CA LEU A 24 -17.58 -4.86 3.61
C LEU A 24 -18.72 -3.85 3.86
N ALA A 25 -19.93 -4.13 3.35
CA ALA A 25 -21.11 -3.31 3.62
C ALA A 25 -21.46 -3.29 5.10
N ASP A 26 -21.41 -4.43 5.79
CA ASP A 26 -21.61 -4.56 7.23
C ASP A 26 -20.57 -3.75 8.04
N ARG A 27 -19.43 -3.48 7.44
CA ARG A 27 -18.33 -2.68 8.04
C ARG A 27 -18.35 -1.20 7.63
N GLY A 28 -19.45 -0.76 6.99
CA GLY A 28 -19.70 0.64 6.69
C GLY A 28 -19.09 1.14 5.38
N PHE A 29 -18.86 0.28 4.40
CA PHE A 29 -18.43 0.65 3.06
C PHE A 29 -19.59 0.53 2.06
N ALA A 30 -19.66 1.43 1.08
CA ALA A 30 -20.52 1.28 -0.08
C ALA A 30 -19.71 0.60 -1.20
N VAL A 31 -20.09 -0.61 -1.60
CA VAL A 31 -19.34 -1.42 -2.56
C VAL A 31 -20.09 -1.52 -3.87
N SER A 32 -19.44 -1.14 -4.98
CA SER A 32 -19.90 -1.38 -6.34
C SER A 32 -19.12 -2.54 -6.95
N CYS A 33 -19.79 -3.59 -7.40
CA CYS A 33 -19.17 -4.81 -7.91
C CYS A 33 -19.16 -4.85 -9.43
N PHE A 34 -18.06 -5.33 -10.01
CA PHE A 34 -17.89 -5.56 -11.45
C PHE A 34 -17.29 -6.94 -11.68
N ALA A 35 -17.82 -7.66 -12.67
CA ALA A 35 -17.37 -9.01 -13.00
C ALA A 35 -16.09 -9.01 -13.88
N ASN A 36 -15.71 -7.86 -14.45
CA ASN A 36 -14.57 -7.76 -15.36
C ASN A 36 -14.07 -6.32 -15.47
N ALA A 37 -12.87 -6.18 -15.99
CA ALA A 37 -12.21 -4.89 -16.16
C ALA A 37 -12.93 -3.93 -17.15
N PRO A 38 -13.46 -4.37 -18.32
CA PRO A 38 -14.17 -3.48 -19.24
C PRO A 38 -15.38 -2.80 -18.62
N SER A 39 -16.22 -3.52 -17.86
CA SER A 39 -17.41 -2.95 -17.24
C SER A 39 -17.06 -1.90 -16.16
N PHE A 40 -15.95 -2.10 -15.45
CA PHE A 40 -15.46 -1.08 -14.51
C PHE A 40 -14.91 0.15 -15.24
N LEU A 41 -14.14 -0.02 -16.31
CA LEU A 41 -13.64 1.11 -17.11
C LEU A 41 -14.79 1.94 -17.68
N GLU A 42 -15.85 1.30 -18.20
CA GLU A 42 -17.05 1.98 -18.67
C GLU A 42 -17.75 2.77 -17.54
N ALA A 43 -17.85 2.19 -16.34
CA ALA A 43 -18.40 2.89 -15.18
C ALA A 43 -17.53 4.11 -14.78
N MET A 44 -16.20 4.02 -14.90
CA MET A 44 -15.29 5.14 -14.67
C MET A 44 -15.50 6.25 -15.70
N ASP A 45 -15.68 5.90 -16.99
CA ASP A 45 -15.95 6.85 -18.06
C ASP A 45 -17.33 7.53 -17.86
N ASN A 46 -18.27 6.84 -17.25
CA ASN A 46 -19.60 7.36 -16.85
C ASN A 46 -19.60 8.15 -15.52
N GLY A 47 -18.42 8.37 -14.94
CA GLY A 47 -18.24 9.27 -13.78
C GLY A 47 -18.57 8.64 -12.42
N ILE A 48 -18.45 7.32 -12.26
CA ILE A 48 -18.59 6.68 -10.93
C ILE A 48 -17.62 7.29 -9.92
N VAL A 49 -18.12 7.61 -8.73
CA VAL A 49 -17.29 8.15 -7.64
C VAL A 49 -16.78 7.01 -6.77
N VAL A 50 -15.46 6.85 -6.72
CA VAL A 50 -14.77 5.76 -6.02
C VAL A 50 -13.62 6.31 -5.19
N HIS A 51 -13.43 5.77 -3.99
CA HIS A 51 -12.28 6.12 -3.13
C HIS A 51 -11.13 5.12 -3.23
N VAL A 52 -11.45 3.81 -3.40
CA VAL A 52 -10.45 2.73 -3.54
C VAL A 52 -11.02 1.66 -4.46
N ALA A 53 -10.19 1.11 -5.34
CA ALA A 53 -10.52 -0.08 -6.13
C ALA A 53 -9.84 -1.32 -5.55
N LEU A 54 -10.62 -2.37 -5.36
CA LEU A 54 -10.18 -3.73 -5.05
C LEU A 54 -10.19 -4.51 -6.36
N LEU A 55 -9.06 -4.99 -6.81
CA LEU A 55 -8.95 -5.69 -8.10
C LEU A 55 -8.44 -7.11 -7.88
N ASP A 56 -9.16 -8.09 -8.40
CA ASP A 56 -8.53 -9.40 -8.54
C ASP A 56 -7.34 -9.32 -9.50
N TRP A 57 -6.30 -10.06 -9.18
CA TRP A 57 -5.10 -10.12 -10.02
C TRP A 57 -5.35 -10.85 -11.33
N VAL A 58 -6.06 -11.99 -11.26
CA VAL A 58 -6.29 -12.90 -12.39
C VAL A 58 -7.76 -12.84 -12.77
N MET A 59 -8.04 -12.25 -13.92
CA MET A 59 -9.38 -12.21 -14.51
C MET A 59 -9.32 -12.59 -15.99
N PRO A 60 -10.36 -13.22 -16.55
CA PRO A 60 -10.44 -13.49 -17.99
C PRO A 60 -10.39 -12.20 -18.82
N GLY A 61 -9.70 -12.25 -19.94
CA GLY A 61 -9.54 -11.13 -20.87
C GLY A 61 -8.52 -10.12 -20.39
N MET A 62 -8.90 -9.15 -19.55
CA MET A 62 -8.03 -8.14 -18.99
C MET A 62 -7.78 -8.43 -17.51
N SER A 63 -6.53 -8.72 -17.15
CA SER A 63 -6.08 -8.91 -15.77
C SER A 63 -6.19 -7.63 -14.95
N GLY A 64 -6.26 -7.74 -13.61
CA GLY A 64 -6.23 -6.56 -12.74
C GLY A 64 -4.99 -5.70 -12.91
N PHE A 65 -3.84 -6.31 -13.27
CA PHE A 65 -2.61 -5.59 -13.53
C PHE A 65 -2.68 -4.74 -14.82
N GLU A 66 -3.29 -5.27 -15.88
CA GLU A 66 -3.53 -4.52 -17.13
C GLU A 66 -4.57 -3.42 -16.89
N LEU A 67 -5.60 -3.69 -16.08
CA LEU A 67 -6.58 -2.70 -15.65
C LEU A 67 -5.93 -1.53 -14.90
N LEU A 68 -5.00 -1.82 -13.98
CA LEU A 68 -4.22 -0.77 -13.32
C LEU A 68 -3.45 0.09 -14.33
N GLY A 69 -2.81 -0.55 -15.32
CA GLY A 69 -2.15 0.15 -16.43
C GLY A 69 -3.10 1.08 -17.17
N ALA A 70 -4.25 0.55 -17.59
CA ALA A 70 -5.29 1.30 -18.31
C ALA A 70 -5.84 2.51 -17.51
N LEU A 71 -6.00 2.35 -16.19
CA LEU A 71 -6.38 3.46 -15.31
C LEU A 71 -5.29 4.56 -15.29
N ARG A 72 -4.02 4.18 -15.19
CA ARG A 72 -2.90 5.13 -15.16
C ARG A 72 -2.73 5.88 -16.48
N GLU A 73 -2.89 5.20 -17.61
CA GLU A 73 -2.87 5.79 -18.95
C GLU A 73 -3.99 6.84 -19.15
N ARG A 74 -5.17 6.61 -18.55
CA ARG A 74 -6.27 7.58 -18.50
C ARG A 74 -6.06 8.73 -17.48
N GLY A 75 -4.91 8.78 -16.79
CA GLY A 75 -4.64 9.78 -15.76
C GLY A 75 -5.39 9.55 -14.45
N ILE A 76 -6.08 8.43 -14.30
CA ILE A 76 -6.86 8.09 -13.10
C ILE A 76 -5.92 7.62 -12.00
N ARG A 77 -5.80 8.40 -10.93
CA ARG A 77 -4.92 8.14 -9.76
C ARG A 77 -5.67 7.50 -8.59
N LEU A 78 -6.69 6.71 -8.91
CA LEU A 78 -7.43 5.94 -7.90
C LEU A 78 -6.48 4.96 -7.17
N PRO A 79 -6.51 4.88 -5.83
CA PRO A 79 -5.81 3.84 -5.08
C PRO A 79 -6.31 2.47 -5.48
N VAL A 80 -5.40 1.57 -5.77
CA VAL A 80 -5.68 0.19 -6.14
C VAL A 80 -5.07 -0.73 -5.12
N VAL A 81 -5.87 -1.62 -4.58
CA VAL A 81 -5.48 -2.75 -3.74
C VAL A 81 -5.76 -4.02 -4.51
N PHE A 82 -4.75 -4.86 -4.67
CA PHE A 82 -4.97 -6.16 -5.30
C PHE A 82 -5.42 -7.20 -4.28
N LEU A 83 -6.41 -7.97 -4.69
CA LEU A 83 -6.80 -9.21 -4.04
C LEU A 83 -6.18 -10.38 -4.81
N THR A 84 -5.58 -11.33 -4.13
CA THR A 84 -4.96 -12.48 -4.78
C THR A 84 -5.15 -13.75 -3.96
N GLY A 85 -5.42 -14.85 -4.64
CA GLY A 85 -5.43 -16.20 -4.04
C GLY A 85 -4.06 -16.85 -4.00
N PHE A 86 -3.06 -16.26 -4.67
CA PHE A 86 -1.71 -16.79 -4.73
C PHE A 86 -0.68 -15.66 -4.63
N SER A 87 0.12 -15.69 -3.57
CA SER A 87 1.23 -14.74 -3.41
C SER A 87 2.40 -15.13 -4.32
N MET A 88 2.61 -14.37 -5.39
CA MET A 88 3.85 -14.43 -6.18
C MET A 88 4.58 -13.09 -6.03
N VAL A 89 5.71 -13.11 -5.37
CA VAL A 89 6.54 -11.92 -5.05
C VAL A 89 6.81 -11.04 -6.28
N GLU A 90 7.08 -11.64 -7.43
CA GLU A 90 7.33 -10.90 -8.67
C GLU A 90 6.10 -10.12 -9.15
N ARG A 91 4.89 -10.64 -8.93
CA ARG A 91 3.63 -9.97 -9.30
C ARG A 91 3.37 -8.78 -8.40
N GLU A 92 3.57 -8.94 -7.08
CA GLU A 92 3.45 -7.85 -6.12
C GLU A 92 4.39 -6.69 -6.47
N LEU A 93 5.66 -7.00 -6.78
CA LEU A 93 6.65 -6.00 -7.14
C LEU A 93 6.24 -5.19 -8.38
N ARG A 94 5.79 -5.86 -9.44
CA ARG A 94 5.35 -5.20 -10.67
C ARG A 94 4.14 -4.29 -10.47
N ALA A 95 3.18 -4.73 -9.62
CA ALA A 95 2.00 -3.93 -9.32
C ALA A 95 2.31 -2.69 -8.50
N LEU A 96 3.16 -2.82 -7.49
CA LEU A 96 3.62 -1.70 -6.67
C LEU A 96 4.43 -0.70 -7.51
N ASP A 97 5.25 -1.16 -8.46
CA ASP A 97 6.00 -0.30 -9.38
C ASP A 97 5.07 0.50 -10.31
N ARG A 98 3.88 -0.02 -10.64
CA ARG A 98 2.84 0.69 -11.41
C ARG A 98 1.89 1.52 -10.54
N GLY A 99 2.15 1.64 -9.25
CA GLY A 99 1.40 2.49 -8.33
C GLY A 99 0.19 1.84 -7.68
N ALA A 100 0.17 0.51 -7.54
CA ALA A 100 -0.71 -0.14 -6.58
C ALA A 100 -0.35 0.30 -5.16
N VAL A 101 -1.36 0.43 -4.30
CA VAL A 101 -1.16 0.91 -2.91
C VAL A 101 -0.86 -0.25 -1.98
N ASP A 102 -1.49 -1.40 -2.19
CA ASP A 102 -1.34 -2.59 -1.34
C ASP A 102 -1.70 -3.88 -2.09
N PHE A 103 -1.34 -5.00 -1.47
CA PHE A 103 -1.64 -6.37 -1.89
C PHE A 103 -2.20 -7.14 -0.70
N ILE A 104 -3.35 -7.81 -0.88
CA ILE A 104 -4.01 -8.54 0.19
C ILE A 104 -4.41 -9.93 -0.31
N ASP A 105 -4.07 -10.96 0.45
CA ASP A 105 -4.49 -12.32 0.18
C ASP A 105 -6.01 -12.46 0.45
N LYS A 106 -6.76 -13.03 -0.51
CA LYS A 106 -8.20 -13.31 -0.40
C LYS A 106 -8.56 -14.14 0.84
N ALA A 107 -7.65 -15.01 1.30
CA ALA A 107 -7.86 -15.86 2.48
C ALA A 107 -7.83 -15.10 3.83
N ARG A 108 -7.50 -13.81 3.86
CA ARG A 108 -7.32 -13.05 5.10
C ARG A 108 -8.58 -12.53 5.77
N GLY A 109 -9.70 -12.68 5.13
CA GLY A 109 -10.98 -12.23 5.64
C GLY A 109 -11.20 -10.71 5.56
N ALA A 110 -12.47 -10.34 5.55
CA ALA A 110 -12.92 -8.96 5.32
C ALA A 110 -12.53 -7.99 6.44
N GLU A 111 -12.27 -8.46 7.66
CA GLU A 111 -11.88 -7.59 8.79
C GLU A 111 -10.51 -6.94 8.58
N VAL A 112 -9.51 -7.75 8.19
CA VAL A 112 -8.16 -7.26 7.90
C VAL A 112 -8.18 -6.30 6.71
N LEU A 113 -8.94 -6.65 5.68
CA LEU A 113 -9.14 -5.81 4.50
C LEU A 113 -9.79 -4.47 4.88
N ALA A 114 -10.89 -4.49 5.62
CA ALA A 114 -11.61 -3.29 6.04
C ALA A 114 -10.72 -2.32 6.84
N ARG A 115 -9.90 -2.84 7.75
CA ARG A 115 -8.93 -2.03 8.51
C ARG A 115 -7.93 -1.34 7.60
N ARG A 116 -7.40 -2.04 6.60
CA ARG A 116 -6.46 -1.48 5.63
C ARG A 116 -7.10 -0.43 4.74
N LEU A 117 -8.32 -0.69 4.27
CA LEU A 117 -9.08 0.24 3.44
C LEU A 117 -9.34 1.56 4.16
N ARG A 118 -9.66 1.53 5.47
CA ARG A 118 -9.81 2.75 6.26
C ARG A 118 -8.52 3.57 6.28
N VAL A 119 -7.38 2.94 6.54
CA VAL A 119 -6.07 3.64 6.52
C VAL A 119 -5.78 4.27 5.15
N ILE A 120 -6.07 3.55 4.04
CA ILE A 120 -5.88 4.06 2.68
C ILE A 120 -6.76 5.28 2.43
N ILE A 121 -8.04 5.21 2.82
CA ILE A 121 -9.02 6.29 2.60
C ILE A 121 -8.70 7.51 3.45
N GLU A 122 -8.32 7.32 4.70
CA GLU A 122 -7.91 8.41 5.61
C GLU A 122 -6.65 9.12 5.09
N ALA A 123 -5.67 8.36 4.63
CA ALA A 123 -4.48 8.92 3.98
C ALA A 123 -4.81 9.77 2.74
N GLN A 124 -5.88 9.43 2.01
CA GLN A 124 -6.35 10.20 0.86
C GLN A 124 -7.14 11.44 1.26
N ARG A 125 -7.97 11.33 2.29
CA ARG A 125 -8.70 12.49 2.83
C ARG A 125 -7.72 13.54 3.37
N GLY A 126 -6.66 13.13 4.05
CA GLY A 126 -5.58 14.00 4.49
C GLY A 126 -4.82 14.72 3.35
N ARG A 127 -4.85 14.18 2.12
CA ARG A 127 -4.30 14.85 0.92
C ARG A 127 -5.21 15.95 0.36
N ARG A 128 -6.52 15.92 0.66
CA ARG A 128 -7.53 16.89 0.18
C ARG A 128 -7.88 17.98 1.19
N ALA A 129 -7.55 17.75 2.46
CA ALA A 129 -7.81 18.73 3.52
C ALA A 129 -6.55 19.55 3.80
N THR A 130 -6.64 20.86 3.74
CA THR A 130 -5.79 21.78 4.50
C THR A 130 -5.84 21.39 5.99
N PRO A 131 -4.78 21.55 6.76
CA PRO A 131 -4.72 21.04 8.13
C PRO A 131 -5.77 21.71 9.01
N VAL A 132 -6.82 20.96 9.34
CA VAL A 132 -7.66 21.29 10.50
C VAL A 132 -7.02 20.57 11.69
N ALA A 133 -6.46 21.38 12.58
CA ALA A 133 -5.90 20.94 13.85
C ALA A 133 -7.03 20.49 14.76
N ASP A 134 -7.22 19.17 14.91
CA ASP A 134 -7.86 18.58 16.09
C ASP A 134 -7.41 17.13 16.26
N ALA A 135 -6.68 16.88 17.34
CA ALA A 135 -6.39 15.61 18.03
C ALA A 135 -6.11 14.37 17.15
N MET A 136 -5.18 14.49 16.19
CA MET A 136 -4.54 13.33 15.56
C MET A 136 -3.30 12.92 16.36
N PRO A 137 -2.93 11.62 16.42
CA PRO A 137 -1.65 11.21 17.00
C PRO A 137 -0.54 12.10 16.44
N GLU A 138 0.24 12.69 17.33
CA GLU A 138 1.27 13.65 16.98
C GLU A 138 2.21 13.06 15.91
N ALA A 139 2.63 13.91 14.97
CA ALA A 139 3.63 13.54 14.00
C ALA A 139 4.94 13.24 14.72
N GLU A 140 5.53 12.09 14.44
CA GLU A 140 6.80 11.65 15.02
C GLU A 140 7.96 12.26 14.23
N GLN A 141 8.72 13.16 14.86
CA GLN A 141 9.88 13.80 14.24
C GLN A 141 11.16 13.01 14.51
N HIS A 142 11.88 12.64 13.44
CA HIS A 142 13.15 11.90 13.49
C HIS A 142 14.21 12.58 12.65
N GLY A 143 14.72 13.74 13.10
CA GLY A 143 15.61 14.59 12.31
C GLY A 143 14.87 15.20 11.12
N ASP A 144 15.36 14.97 9.90
CA ASP A 144 14.73 15.45 8.65
C ASP A 144 13.48 14.65 8.25
N LEU A 145 13.23 13.49 8.90
CA LEU A 145 12.06 12.65 8.67
C LEU A 145 10.95 12.98 9.64
N THR A 146 9.74 13.15 9.12
CA THR A 146 8.51 13.21 9.90
C THR A 146 7.60 12.07 9.50
N LEU A 147 7.17 11.27 10.46
CA LEU A 147 6.18 10.20 10.27
C LEU A 147 4.82 10.66 10.77
N HIS A 148 3.78 10.33 10.01
CA HIS A 148 2.38 10.59 10.36
C HIS A 148 1.66 9.24 10.50
N PRO A 149 1.64 8.61 11.69
CA PRO A 149 1.10 7.26 11.89
C PRO A 149 -0.37 7.12 11.49
N ALA A 150 -1.18 8.14 11.79
CA ALA A 150 -2.61 8.14 11.48
C ALA A 150 -2.92 8.06 9.98
N THR A 151 -2.06 8.61 9.13
CA THR A 151 -2.26 8.66 7.68
C THR A 151 -1.28 7.78 6.90
N ALA A 152 -0.38 7.07 7.60
CA ALA A 152 0.72 6.30 7.02
C ALA A 152 1.55 7.13 6.00
N ARG A 153 1.79 8.40 6.30
CA ARG A 153 2.59 9.33 5.47
C ARG A 153 3.95 9.58 6.09
N ALA A 154 4.91 9.84 5.24
CA ALA A 154 6.25 10.26 5.64
C ALA A 154 6.66 11.49 4.85
N SER A 155 7.24 12.48 5.52
CA SER A 155 7.83 13.66 4.90
C SER A 155 9.34 13.71 5.19
N TRP A 156 10.12 14.09 4.21
CA TRP A 156 11.55 14.34 4.33
C TRP A 156 11.80 15.82 4.06
N ARG A 157 12.41 16.53 5.02
CA ARG A 157 12.61 17.99 4.93
C ARG A 157 11.33 18.72 4.51
N GLN A 158 10.20 18.37 5.16
CA GLN A 158 8.86 18.91 4.92
C GLN A 158 8.21 18.54 3.56
N SER A 159 8.91 17.81 2.68
CA SER A 159 8.37 17.32 1.42
C SER A 159 7.83 15.90 1.57
N ASP A 160 6.61 15.63 1.07
CA ASP A 160 6.01 14.29 1.12
C ASP A 160 6.86 13.30 0.31
N ALA A 161 7.27 12.22 0.94
CA ALA A 161 8.06 11.16 0.30
C ALA A 161 7.19 10.22 -0.57
N HIS A 162 5.87 10.40 -0.59
CA HIS A 162 4.90 9.61 -1.38
C HIS A 162 5.07 8.10 -1.20
N LEU A 163 5.36 7.66 0.04
CA LEU A 163 5.49 6.25 0.33
C LEU A 163 4.14 5.55 0.20
N THR A 164 4.16 4.31 -0.29
CA THR A 164 3.02 3.39 -0.14
C THR A 164 2.91 2.96 1.32
N ILE A 165 1.77 2.39 1.72
CA ILE A 165 1.58 1.90 3.09
C ILE A 165 2.64 0.86 3.47
N THR A 166 2.96 -0.04 2.54
CA THR A 166 3.99 -1.07 2.72
C THR A 166 5.39 -0.45 2.94
N GLU A 167 5.74 0.55 2.12
CA GLU A 167 7.00 1.29 2.25
C GLU A 167 7.05 2.10 3.54
N TYR A 168 5.93 2.76 3.91
CA TYR A 168 5.80 3.48 5.18
C TYR A 168 6.06 2.59 6.38
N LYS A 169 5.42 1.41 6.44
CA LYS A 169 5.60 0.45 7.54
C LYS A 169 7.06 0.00 7.69
N MET A 170 7.73 -0.23 6.56
CA MET A 170 9.15 -0.58 6.57
C MET A 170 10.00 0.56 7.10
N VAL A 171 9.75 1.80 6.67
CA VAL A 171 10.46 2.99 7.18
C VAL A 171 10.16 3.19 8.66
N ALA A 172 8.93 3.06 9.10
CA ALA A 172 8.52 3.19 10.50
C ALA A 172 9.26 2.16 11.40
N LEU A 173 9.35 0.89 10.96
CA LEU A 173 10.13 -0.12 11.68
C LEU A 173 11.61 0.25 11.76
N LEU A 174 12.23 0.62 10.64
CA LEU A 174 13.65 1.00 10.62
C LEU A 174 13.94 2.18 11.54
N VAL A 175 13.05 3.15 11.57
CA VAL A 175 13.21 4.37 12.38
C VAL A 175 12.92 4.12 13.85
N SER A 176 11.95 3.28 14.21
CA SER A 176 11.67 2.89 15.60
C SER A 176 12.82 2.10 16.23
N ARG A 177 13.66 1.49 15.41
CA ARG A 177 14.87 0.73 15.80
C ARG A 177 16.16 1.36 15.27
N LYS A 178 16.24 2.68 15.33
CA LYS A 178 17.32 3.48 14.78
C LYS A 178 18.69 3.02 15.30
N GLY A 179 19.63 2.76 14.37
CA GLY A 179 20.96 2.22 14.68
C GLY A 179 21.02 0.70 14.86
N GLU A 180 19.87 0.02 14.93
CA GLU A 180 19.82 -1.43 15.09
C GLU A 180 19.52 -2.10 13.73
N PRO A 181 20.32 -3.09 13.29
CA PRO A 181 20.03 -3.83 12.08
C PRO A 181 18.70 -4.60 12.19
N GLN A 182 17.82 -4.40 11.23
CA GLN A 182 16.59 -5.17 11.08
C GLN A 182 16.80 -6.27 10.05
N THR A 183 16.41 -7.50 10.39
CA THR A 183 16.57 -8.65 9.51
C THR A 183 15.64 -8.54 8.28
N TYR A 184 16.01 -9.20 7.19
CA TYR A 184 15.12 -9.30 6.02
C TYR A 184 13.74 -9.83 6.39
N ARG A 185 13.67 -10.79 7.32
CA ARG A 185 12.39 -11.33 7.79
C ARG A 185 11.58 -10.30 8.55
N ALA A 186 12.17 -9.58 9.49
CA ALA A 186 11.48 -8.55 10.27
C ALA A 186 10.95 -7.42 9.37
N LEU A 187 11.74 -6.98 8.40
CA LEU A 187 11.34 -5.97 7.42
C LEU A 187 10.20 -6.46 6.52
N TYR A 188 10.25 -7.71 6.12
CA TYR A 188 9.20 -8.32 5.32
C TYR A 188 7.89 -8.44 6.10
N ASP A 189 7.94 -8.92 7.34
CA ASP A 189 6.78 -9.05 8.22
C ASP A 189 6.16 -7.69 8.56
N ALA A 190 6.97 -6.66 8.76
CA ALA A 190 6.46 -5.30 8.97
C ALA A 190 5.77 -4.73 7.73
N ALA A 191 6.32 -4.99 6.54
CA ALA A 191 5.75 -4.55 5.28
C ALA A 191 4.42 -5.23 4.99
N HIS A 192 4.34 -6.53 5.19
CA HIS A 192 3.19 -7.35 4.82
C HIS A 192 2.33 -7.74 6.04
N TYR A 193 2.83 -8.44 7.01
CA TYR A 193 2.32 -8.85 8.34
C TYR A 193 3.08 -10.09 8.83
N ALA A 194 3.07 -10.33 10.13
CA ALA A 194 3.72 -11.51 10.72
C ALA A 194 3.12 -12.82 10.19
N GLY A 195 3.97 -13.70 9.66
CA GLY A 195 3.57 -15.01 9.14
C GLY A 195 3.16 -15.04 7.66
N PHE A 196 3.27 -13.94 6.92
CA PHE A 196 3.12 -13.98 5.48
C PHE A 196 4.30 -14.73 4.85
N ILE A 197 4.01 -15.75 4.05
CA ILE A 197 4.99 -16.55 3.33
C ILE A 197 4.82 -16.23 1.84
N ALA A 198 5.70 -15.38 1.30
CA ALA A 198 5.80 -15.19 -0.13
C ALA A 198 6.84 -16.14 -0.70
N GLY A 199 6.38 -17.15 -1.39
CA GLY A 199 7.23 -18.14 -2.00
C GLY A 199 7.67 -19.25 -1.02
N SER A 200 8.08 -20.40 -1.60
CA SER A 200 8.43 -21.61 -0.85
C SER A 200 9.83 -21.62 -0.27
N ASP A 201 10.61 -20.52 -0.40
CA ASP A 201 11.99 -20.46 0.08
C ASP A 201 12.36 -19.11 0.74
N GLU A 202 13.45 -19.13 1.53
CA GLU A 202 14.00 -17.97 2.22
C GLU A 202 14.46 -16.85 1.27
N ARG A 203 14.63 -17.11 -0.03
CA ARG A 203 15.13 -16.15 -1.02
C ARG A 203 14.04 -15.18 -1.47
N GLY A 204 12.77 -15.58 -1.42
CA GLY A 204 11.64 -14.76 -1.88
C GLY A 204 11.49 -13.45 -1.08
N HIS A 205 11.56 -13.52 0.25
CA HIS A 205 11.44 -12.33 1.09
C HIS A 205 12.67 -11.41 1.01
N HIS A 206 13.89 -11.95 0.80
CA HIS A 206 15.09 -11.12 0.57
C HIS A 206 14.97 -10.26 -0.68
N THR A 207 14.47 -10.85 -1.79
CA THR A 207 14.28 -10.13 -3.06
C THR A 207 13.22 -9.04 -2.93
N ASN A 208 12.11 -9.35 -2.24
CA ASN A 208 11.04 -8.38 -1.98
C ASN A 208 11.55 -7.18 -1.16
N VAL A 209 12.20 -7.43 -0.03
CA VAL A 209 12.74 -6.38 0.84
C VAL A 209 13.77 -5.51 0.09
N ARG A 210 14.67 -6.11 -0.68
CA ARG A 210 15.66 -5.35 -1.48
C ARG A 210 14.98 -4.41 -2.48
N SER A 211 13.94 -4.89 -3.15
CA SER A 211 13.18 -4.08 -4.12
C SER A 211 12.40 -2.96 -3.43
N LEU A 212 11.78 -3.23 -2.27
CA LEU A 212 11.12 -2.21 -1.46
C LEU A 212 12.12 -1.13 -1.01
N VAL A 213 13.26 -1.52 -0.45
CA VAL A 213 14.30 -0.56 -0.03
C VAL A 213 14.83 0.26 -1.20
N LYS A 214 15.03 -0.35 -2.38
CA LYS A 214 15.44 0.38 -3.59
C LYS A 214 14.43 1.46 -3.97
N ARG A 215 13.11 1.15 -3.92
CA ARG A 215 12.04 2.14 -4.19
C ARG A 215 11.98 3.23 -3.14
N ILE A 216 12.04 2.87 -1.86
CA ILE A 216 12.08 3.83 -0.75
C ILE A 216 13.24 4.80 -0.94
N ARG A 217 14.46 4.30 -1.16
CA ARG A 217 15.63 5.14 -1.42
C ARG A 217 15.41 6.07 -2.62
N LYS A 218 14.88 5.56 -3.75
CA LYS A 218 14.58 6.36 -4.93
C LYS A 218 13.65 7.54 -4.62
N LYS A 219 12.62 7.31 -3.80
CA LYS A 219 11.66 8.35 -3.40
C LYS A 219 12.31 9.42 -2.52
N PHE A 220 13.09 9.02 -1.53
CA PHE A 220 13.84 9.96 -0.70
C PHE A 220 14.92 10.70 -1.49
N THR A 221 15.66 10.02 -2.37
CA THR A 221 16.70 10.63 -3.22
C THR A 221 16.12 11.63 -4.22
N ALA A 222 14.87 11.46 -4.63
CA ALA A 222 14.18 12.44 -5.47
C ALA A 222 13.91 13.78 -4.73
N ILE A 223 13.82 13.75 -3.40
CA ILE A 223 13.66 14.96 -2.56
C ILE A 223 15.02 15.50 -2.15
N ASP A 224 15.95 14.62 -1.81
CA ASP A 224 17.29 14.94 -1.31
C ASP A 224 18.32 13.98 -1.92
N SER A 225 19.11 14.47 -2.88
CA SER A 225 20.14 13.68 -3.57
C SER A 225 21.20 13.12 -2.63
N GLY A 226 21.36 13.71 -1.43
CA GLY A 226 22.29 13.27 -0.38
C GLY A 226 21.71 12.20 0.55
N PHE A 227 20.45 11.76 0.36
CA PHE A 227 19.82 10.78 1.24
C PHE A 227 20.63 9.48 1.34
N SER A 228 21.05 9.13 2.56
CA SER A 228 21.86 7.93 2.85
C SER A 228 21.48 7.24 4.17
N GLU A 229 20.30 7.56 4.72
CA GLU A 229 19.90 7.10 6.06
C GLU A 229 19.66 5.59 6.15
N ILE A 230 19.24 4.95 5.06
CA ILE A 230 19.04 3.50 5.05
C ILE A 230 20.33 2.82 4.62
N GLU A 231 20.95 2.06 5.53
CA GLU A 231 22.19 1.34 5.29
C GLU A 231 21.97 -0.17 5.16
N ASN A 232 22.71 -0.80 4.26
CA ASN A 232 22.67 -2.26 4.11
C ASN A 232 23.67 -2.89 5.09
N VAL A 233 23.21 -3.84 5.89
CA VAL A 233 24.06 -4.67 6.75
C VAL A 233 24.17 -6.05 6.12
N ALA A 234 25.39 -6.38 5.65
CA ALA A 234 25.64 -7.60 4.90
C ALA A 234 25.13 -8.84 5.65
N HIS A 235 24.42 -9.71 4.93
CA HIS A 235 23.82 -10.94 5.44
C HIS A 235 22.74 -10.81 6.52
N VAL A 236 22.46 -9.59 7.03
CA VAL A 236 21.48 -9.34 8.07
C VAL A 236 20.22 -8.69 7.50
N GLY A 237 20.35 -7.53 6.85
CA GLY A 237 19.24 -6.75 6.36
C GLY A 237 19.59 -5.27 6.23
N TYR A 238 18.79 -4.39 6.86
CA TYR A 238 18.98 -2.94 6.77
C TYR A 238 18.82 -2.29 8.13
N LEU A 239 19.44 -1.11 8.30
CA LEU A 239 19.24 -0.23 9.44
C LEU A 239 18.95 1.21 8.97
N TRP A 240 18.33 1.99 9.83
CA TRP A 240 18.30 3.45 9.73
C TRP A 240 19.45 4.01 10.53
N ARG A 241 20.29 4.84 9.90
CA ARG A 241 21.45 5.43 10.58
C ARG A 241 21.05 6.29 11.76
N ASN A 242 21.84 6.25 12.82
CA ASN A 242 21.80 7.31 13.82
C ASN A 242 22.38 8.59 13.21
N PRO A 243 21.85 9.78 13.54
CA PRO A 243 22.53 11.02 13.20
C PRO A 243 23.96 10.92 13.72
N ARG A 244 24.92 11.30 12.89
CA ARG A 244 26.30 11.46 13.37
C ARG A 244 26.26 12.51 14.49
N GLN A 245 26.72 12.13 15.68
CA GLN A 245 27.05 13.07 16.75
C GLN A 245 28.11 14.03 16.29
#